data_addb85491dab694cc6b2afd50a25b85e
#
_entry.id   addb85491dab694cc6b2afd50a25b85e
#
_cell.length_a   1.000
_cell.length_b   1.000
_cell.length_c   1.000
_cell.angle_alpha   90.00
_cell.angle_beta   90.00
_cell.angle_gamma   90.00
#
_symmetry.space_group_name_H-M   'P 1'
#
loop_
_entity.id
_entity.type
_entity.pdbx_description
1 polymer ?
#
loop_
_entity_poly.entity_id
_entity_poly.type
_entity_poly.pdbx_seq_one_letter_code
_entity_poly.pdbx_strand_id
1 'polypeptide(L)'
;MKIAIPQINYHIGDISKNKDLIIAAIKKAKAMKAELVLFPEHAICGAYPQDLFEKEYFVNECRVSIEKIAEQCHNIAALVGGPNLDLEDGILMNAMFFMHDGEVRGGVNKTILSDYDVFDESRYFIPGESNTPLRYKNQNIRVIFDEYESNMIEKTDTIIVHVGSTPFTTESFAYRKESLSYIARKQKCPLISLNHVGANASLIFDGNSFVVNSKGISTYKLAAFKEDFMVIDTERLLNAPALKEKGPDTIALIHDALILGIKDFFHKNGFSKAVLGLSGGIDSALVAALATEALGKENVLGILMPSRFSTDHSVT
;
A
#
# COMPACT_ATOMS: atom_id res chain seq x y z
N MET A 1 -22.15 7.61 -3.67
CA MET A 1 -21.59 6.81 -2.55
C MET A 1 -20.31 7.46 -2.05
N LYS A 2 -20.15 7.55 -0.71
CA LYS A 2 -18.91 8.06 -0.12
C LYS A 2 -17.95 6.93 0.19
N ILE A 3 -16.71 7.03 -0.32
CA ILE A 3 -15.65 6.03 -0.17
C ILE A 3 -14.48 6.64 0.57
N ALA A 4 -14.03 5.96 1.63
CA ALA A 4 -12.81 6.31 2.36
C ALA A 4 -11.62 5.55 1.82
N ILE A 5 -10.50 6.25 1.69
CA ILE A 5 -9.22 5.74 1.20
C ILE A 5 -8.16 6.06 2.26
N PRO A 6 -7.93 5.17 3.22
CA PRO A 6 -6.81 5.26 4.15
C PRO A 6 -5.53 4.77 3.47
N GLN A 7 -4.46 5.54 3.59
CA GLN A 7 -3.11 5.20 3.19
C GLN A 7 -2.27 5.05 4.45
N ILE A 8 -1.99 3.80 4.84
CA ILE A 8 -1.45 3.44 6.15
C ILE A 8 -0.10 2.74 5.97
N ASN A 9 0.81 3.03 6.89
CA ASN A 9 2.12 2.37 6.98
C ASN A 9 2.01 1.09 7.80
N TYR A 10 1.74 -0.01 7.11
CA TYR A 10 1.64 -1.34 7.74
C TYR A 10 3.01 -1.90 8.10
N HIS A 11 3.02 -2.80 9.08
CA HIS A 11 4.21 -3.52 9.50
C HIS A 11 4.10 -5.00 9.08
N ILE A 12 5.10 -5.51 8.35
CA ILE A 12 5.12 -6.92 7.96
C ILE A 12 5.12 -7.79 9.23
N GLY A 13 4.19 -8.74 9.27
CA GLY A 13 4.10 -9.72 10.33
C GLY A 13 3.44 -9.26 11.63
N ASP A 14 3.24 -7.96 11.84
CA ASP A 14 2.53 -7.44 13.02
C ASP A 14 1.01 -7.37 12.75
N ILE A 15 0.41 -8.55 12.64
CA ILE A 15 -1.02 -8.70 12.29
C ILE A 15 -1.90 -7.98 13.31
N SER A 16 -1.56 -8.04 14.60
CA SER A 16 -2.34 -7.39 15.67
C SER A 16 -2.37 -5.88 15.50
N LYS A 17 -1.22 -5.26 15.28
CA LYS A 17 -1.11 -3.81 15.03
C LYS A 17 -1.80 -3.39 13.75
N ASN A 18 -1.59 -4.13 12.65
CA ASN A 18 -2.24 -3.84 11.37
C ASN A 18 -3.77 -3.92 11.49
N LYS A 19 -4.30 -4.95 12.18
CA LYS A 19 -5.72 -5.06 12.50
C LYS A 19 -6.24 -3.82 13.24
N ASP A 20 -5.51 -3.37 14.27
CA ASP A 20 -5.93 -2.22 15.08
C ASP A 20 -5.90 -0.91 14.24
N LEU A 21 -4.92 -0.74 13.35
CA LEU A 21 -4.85 0.37 12.39
C LEU A 21 -6.03 0.35 11.42
N ILE A 22 -6.37 -0.82 10.87
CA ILE A 22 -7.52 -1.00 9.98
C ILE A 22 -8.83 -0.65 10.72
N ILE A 23 -9.02 -1.16 11.94
CA ILE A 23 -10.20 -0.86 12.76
C ILE A 23 -10.29 0.65 13.07
N ALA A 24 -9.18 1.29 13.39
CA ALA A 24 -9.14 2.73 13.64
C ALA A 24 -9.53 3.53 12.37
N ALA A 25 -9.06 3.11 11.20
CA ALA A 25 -9.42 3.71 9.92
C ALA A 25 -10.91 3.52 9.59
N ILE A 26 -11.49 2.34 9.86
CA ILE A 26 -12.93 2.08 9.71
C ILE A 26 -13.75 3.01 10.62
N LYS A 27 -13.35 3.16 11.89
CA LYS A 27 -14.01 4.08 12.83
C LYS A 27 -13.95 5.54 12.35
N LYS A 28 -12.79 5.97 11.85
CA LYS A 28 -12.60 7.31 11.24
C LYS A 28 -13.49 7.49 10.02
N ALA A 29 -13.56 6.49 9.14
CA ALA A 29 -14.41 6.51 7.95
C ALA A 29 -15.90 6.65 8.31
N LYS A 30 -16.38 5.91 9.33
CA LYS A 30 -17.74 6.04 9.86
C LYS A 30 -18.03 7.46 10.36
N ALA A 31 -17.13 8.04 11.13
CA ALA A 31 -17.27 9.41 11.64
C ALA A 31 -17.39 10.44 10.50
N MET A 32 -16.72 10.18 9.35
CA MET A 32 -16.81 11.00 8.15
C MET A 32 -17.98 10.62 7.22
N LYS A 33 -18.86 9.71 7.67
CA LYS A 33 -20.04 9.24 6.94
C LYS A 33 -19.67 8.56 5.60
N ALA A 34 -18.54 7.89 5.55
CA ALA A 34 -18.22 7.00 4.45
C ALA A 34 -19.10 5.74 4.50
N GLU A 35 -19.40 5.20 3.34
CA GLU A 35 -20.23 4.01 3.16
C GLU A 35 -19.40 2.77 2.84
N LEU A 36 -18.20 2.99 2.29
CA LEU A 36 -17.22 1.97 1.95
C LEU A 36 -15.83 2.48 2.34
N VAL A 37 -14.98 1.59 2.85
CA VAL A 37 -13.56 1.88 3.09
C VAL A 37 -12.71 0.85 2.36
N LEU A 38 -11.66 1.31 1.67
CA LEU A 38 -10.83 0.51 0.80
C LEU A 38 -9.38 0.46 1.33
N PHE A 39 -8.87 -0.74 1.52
CA PHE A 39 -7.48 -1.01 1.89
C PHE A 39 -6.76 -1.74 0.75
N PRO A 40 -5.43 -1.64 0.63
CA PRO A 40 -4.67 -2.34 -0.41
C PRO A 40 -4.59 -3.85 -0.17
N GLU A 41 -4.07 -4.60 -1.16
CA GLU A 41 -3.72 -6.02 -0.96
C GLU A 41 -2.77 -6.18 0.23
N HIS A 42 -2.76 -7.34 0.89
CA HIS A 42 -1.90 -7.61 2.05
C HIS A 42 -2.00 -6.62 3.23
N ALA A 43 -3.05 -5.79 3.31
CA ALA A 43 -3.18 -4.81 4.40
C ALA A 43 -3.11 -5.43 5.79
N ILE A 44 -3.66 -6.64 6.00
CA ILE A 44 -3.63 -7.30 7.31
C ILE A 44 -2.23 -7.81 7.69
N CYS A 45 -1.44 -8.27 6.75
CA CYS A 45 -0.12 -8.88 7.03
C CYS A 45 1.06 -7.97 6.69
N GLY A 46 0.83 -6.84 6.02
CA GLY A 46 1.87 -5.97 5.44
C GLY A 46 2.41 -6.54 4.11
N ALA A 47 2.87 -5.67 3.22
CA ALA A 47 3.43 -6.08 1.93
C ALA A 47 4.96 -6.10 2.01
N TYR A 48 5.61 -7.16 1.67
CA TYR A 48 5.23 -8.50 1.21
C TYR A 48 5.86 -9.52 2.17
N PRO A 49 5.09 -10.33 2.93
CA PRO A 49 5.62 -11.13 4.05
C PRO A 49 6.37 -12.40 3.66
N GLN A 50 6.43 -12.75 2.37
CA GLN A 50 7.22 -13.88 1.82
C GLN A 50 7.01 -15.19 2.60
N ASP A 51 8.07 -15.82 3.10
CA ASP A 51 8.07 -17.14 3.76
C ASP A 51 7.16 -17.23 5.00
N LEU A 52 6.62 -16.11 5.50
CA LEU A 52 5.62 -16.16 6.56
C LEU A 52 4.32 -16.81 6.07
N PHE A 53 4.03 -16.78 4.77
CA PHE A 53 2.86 -17.47 4.21
C PHE A 53 2.97 -18.99 4.30
N GLU A 54 4.16 -19.57 4.48
CA GLU A 54 4.36 -21.00 4.72
C GLU A 54 4.06 -21.39 6.19
N LYS A 55 3.79 -20.43 7.05
CA LYS A 55 3.54 -20.67 8.49
C LYS A 55 2.03 -20.71 8.77
N GLU A 56 1.52 -21.86 9.09
CA GLU A 56 0.09 -22.07 9.39
C GLU A 56 -0.44 -21.11 10.46
N TYR A 57 0.33 -20.89 11.55
CA TYR A 57 -0.07 -19.97 12.60
C TYR A 57 -0.26 -18.53 12.08
N PHE A 58 0.60 -18.07 11.15
CA PHE A 58 0.56 -16.75 10.57
C PHE A 58 -0.69 -16.55 9.71
N VAL A 59 -0.96 -17.50 8.82
CA VAL A 59 -2.15 -17.49 7.96
C VAL A 59 -3.43 -17.54 8.78
N ASN A 60 -3.46 -18.40 9.82
CA ASN A 60 -4.61 -18.50 10.70
C ASN A 60 -4.83 -17.21 11.52
N GLU A 61 -3.77 -16.56 11.99
CA GLU A 61 -3.89 -15.26 12.70
C GLU A 61 -4.43 -14.17 11.77
N CYS A 62 -4.02 -14.14 10.48
CA CYS A 62 -4.61 -13.27 9.46
C CYS A 62 -6.12 -13.51 9.35
N ARG A 63 -6.55 -14.78 9.20
CA ARG A 63 -7.96 -15.16 9.09
C ARG A 63 -8.78 -14.69 10.29
N VAL A 64 -8.33 -15.00 11.52
CA VAL A 64 -9.00 -14.59 12.76
C VAL A 64 -9.08 -13.06 12.87
N SER A 65 -8.05 -12.35 12.41
CA SER A 65 -8.03 -10.88 12.43
C SER A 65 -8.98 -10.27 11.40
N ILE A 66 -9.13 -10.90 10.23
CA ILE A 66 -10.12 -10.52 9.21
C ILE A 66 -11.55 -10.63 9.78
N GLU A 67 -11.87 -11.73 10.51
CA GLU A 67 -13.16 -11.90 11.16
C GLU A 67 -13.42 -10.78 12.20
N LYS A 68 -12.43 -10.46 13.04
CA LYS A 68 -12.53 -9.36 14.02
C LYS A 68 -12.70 -7.97 13.38
N ILE A 69 -12.09 -7.75 12.21
CA ILE A 69 -12.29 -6.52 11.44
C ILE A 69 -13.73 -6.48 10.91
N ALA A 70 -14.24 -7.60 10.40
CA ALA A 70 -15.61 -7.69 9.87
C ALA A 70 -16.65 -7.33 10.94
N GLU A 71 -16.47 -7.76 12.20
CA GLU A 71 -17.31 -7.37 13.34
C GLU A 71 -17.42 -5.84 13.53
N GLN A 72 -16.47 -5.08 13.04
CA GLN A 72 -16.51 -3.61 13.08
C GLN A 72 -17.25 -2.99 11.90
N CYS A 73 -17.68 -3.77 10.90
CA CYS A 73 -18.27 -3.29 9.65
C CYS A 73 -19.81 -3.19 9.70
N HIS A 74 -20.36 -2.65 10.80
CA HIS A 74 -21.78 -2.29 10.86
C HIS A 74 -22.01 -0.89 10.31
N ASN A 75 -23.01 -0.74 9.42
CA ASN A 75 -23.37 0.50 8.72
C ASN A 75 -22.25 1.08 7.80
N ILE A 76 -21.24 0.30 7.50
CA ILE A 76 -20.19 0.58 6.53
C ILE A 76 -19.70 -0.74 5.94
N ALA A 77 -19.30 -0.74 4.67
CA ALA A 77 -18.59 -1.85 4.09
C ALA A 77 -17.07 -1.61 4.13
N ALA A 78 -16.28 -2.67 4.14
CA ALA A 78 -14.83 -2.62 4.01
C ALA A 78 -14.34 -3.62 2.97
N LEU A 79 -13.25 -3.27 2.28
CA LEU A 79 -12.47 -4.16 1.41
C LEU A 79 -11.06 -4.21 1.96
N VAL A 80 -10.61 -5.38 2.43
CA VAL A 80 -9.33 -5.56 3.14
C VAL A 80 -8.53 -6.70 2.51
N GLY A 81 -7.27 -6.45 2.16
CA GLY A 81 -6.38 -7.45 1.56
C GLY A 81 -5.69 -8.35 2.57
N GLY A 82 -5.58 -9.64 2.23
CA GLY A 82 -4.88 -10.65 3.02
C GLY A 82 -4.90 -12.05 2.40
N PRO A 83 -4.19 -13.01 3.02
CA PRO A 83 -4.20 -14.40 2.57
C PRO A 83 -5.55 -15.06 2.85
N ASN A 84 -6.09 -15.78 1.87
CA ASN A 84 -7.31 -16.56 1.96
C ASN A 84 -6.96 -18.04 1.87
N LEU A 85 -7.10 -18.75 2.98
CA LEU A 85 -6.89 -20.19 3.06
C LEU A 85 -8.22 -20.94 2.88
N ASP A 86 -8.30 -21.74 1.81
CA ASP A 86 -9.34 -22.74 1.71
C ASP A 86 -9.03 -23.88 2.70
N LEU A 87 -9.91 -24.09 3.67
CA LEU A 87 -9.71 -25.07 4.73
C LEU A 87 -10.00 -26.52 4.27
N GLU A 88 -10.72 -26.71 3.17
CA GLU A 88 -11.03 -28.04 2.65
C GLU A 88 -9.84 -28.59 1.86
N ASP A 89 -9.29 -27.77 0.98
CA ASP A 89 -8.22 -28.20 0.06
C ASP A 89 -6.82 -27.75 0.51
N GLY A 90 -6.72 -26.91 1.55
CA GLY A 90 -5.44 -26.34 2.01
C GLY A 90 -4.81 -25.34 1.03
N ILE A 91 -5.61 -24.80 0.11
CA ILE A 91 -5.16 -23.87 -0.94
C ILE A 91 -5.10 -22.45 -0.38
N LEU A 92 -3.96 -21.79 -0.58
CA LEU A 92 -3.77 -20.40 -0.19
C LEU A 92 -3.87 -19.48 -1.43
N MET A 93 -4.66 -18.43 -1.32
CA MET A 93 -4.87 -17.41 -2.36
C MET A 93 -4.61 -16.02 -1.82
N ASN A 94 -4.10 -15.11 -2.65
CA ASN A 94 -4.07 -13.68 -2.33
C ASN A 94 -5.45 -13.08 -2.60
N ALA A 95 -6.08 -12.48 -1.59
CA ALA A 95 -7.47 -12.07 -1.68
C ALA A 95 -7.76 -10.69 -1.11
N MET A 96 -8.85 -10.11 -1.61
CA MET A 96 -9.53 -8.98 -1.00
C MET A 96 -10.84 -9.45 -0.38
N PHE A 97 -10.97 -9.30 0.94
CA PHE A 97 -12.17 -9.67 1.69
C PHE A 97 -13.16 -8.52 1.71
N PHE A 98 -14.39 -8.80 1.30
CA PHE A 98 -15.49 -7.84 1.35
C PHE A 98 -16.35 -8.09 2.57
N MET A 99 -16.50 -7.06 3.39
CA MET A 99 -17.14 -7.14 4.72
C MET A 99 -18.22 -6.08 4.84
N HIS A 100 -19.37 -6.48 5.36
CA HIS A 100 -20.43 -5.57 5.82
C HIS A 100 -21.39 -6.30 6.75
N ASP A 101 -22.20 -5.55 7.50
CA ASP A 101 -23.16 -6.09 8.48
C ASP A 101 -22.53 -7.02 9.53
N GLY A 102 -21.27 -6.76 9.88
CA GLY A 102 -20.54 -7.50 10.91
C GLY A 102 -19.90 -8.81 10.47
N GLU A 103 -19.95 -9.15 9.18
CA GLU A 103 -19.46 -10.43 8.65
C GLU A 103 -18.67 -10.26 7.36
N VAL A 104 -17.83 -11.24 7.04
CA VAL A 104 -17.24 -11.40 5.71
C VAL A 104 -18.33 -11.93 4.77
N ARG A 105 -18.67 -11.16 3.75
CA ARG A 105 -19.76 -11.46 2.80
C ARG A 105 -19.26 -12.03 1.47
N GLY A 106 -17.96 -12.13 1.31
CA GLY A 106 -17.30 -12.64 0.12
C GLY A 106 -15.95 -11.98 -0.10
N GLY A 107 -15.43 -12.11 -1.29
CA GLY A 107 -14.14 -11.54 -1.65
C GLY A 107 -13.80 -11.77 -3.10
N VAL A 108 -12.61 -11.31 -3.48
CA VAL A 108 -12.02 -11.49 -4.81
C VAL A 108 -10.62 -12.04 -4.62
N ASN A 109 -10.32 -13.18 -5.22
CA ASN A 109 -8.98 -13.75 -5.26
C ASN A 109 -8.23 -13.19 -6.47
N LYS A 110 -6.93 -12.93 -6.29
CA LYS A 110 -6.02 -12.49 -7.36
C LYS A 110 -5.91 -13.58 -8.42
N THR A 111 -6.11 -13.20 -9.69
CA THR A 111 -6.13 -14.15 -10.81
C THR A 111 -4.82 -14.19 -11.58
N ILE A 112 -4.02 -13.11 -11.50
CA ILE A 112 -2.70 -13.02 -12.11
C ILE A 112 -1.69 -12.79 -10.99
N LEU A 113 -0.86 -13.78 -10.71
CA LEU A 113 0.17 -13.71 -9.67
C LEU A 113 1.38 -12.90 -10.15
N SER A 114 2.04 -12.24 -9.21
CA SER A 114 3.22 -11.41 -9.48
C SER A 114 4.49 -12.23 -9.26
N ASP A 115 5.16 -12.62 -10.34
CA ASP A 115 6.42 -13.38 -10.33
C ASP A 115 7.49 -12.62 -11.09
N TYR A 116 7.91 -11.48 -10.54
CA TYR A 116 8.96 -10.63 -11.11
C TYR A 116 9.75 -9.94 -9.99
N ASP A 117 11.02 -9.68 -10.23
CA ASP A 117 11.96 -9.05 -9.29
C ASP A 117 11.98 -9.80 -7.94
N VAL A 118 11.53 -9.18 -6.87
CA VAL A 118 11.46 -9.76 -5.51
C VAL A 118 10.13 -10.48 -5.22
N PHE A 119 9.19 -10.39 -6.12
CA PHE A 119 7.88 -11.04 -6.00
C PHE A 119 7.92 -12.44 -6.59
N ASP A 120 7.52 -13.41 -5.78
CA ASP A 120 7.45 -14.84 -6.11
C ASP A 120 6.12 -15.36 -5.52
N GLU A 121 5.01 -14.82 -6.03
CA GLU A 121 3.69 -15.15 -5.47
C GLU A 121 3.27 -16.58 -5.77
N SER A 122 3.65 -17.14 -6.91
CA SER A 122 3.33 -18.52 -7.29
C SER A 122 3.97 -19.55 -6.36
N ARG A 123 4.98 -19.18 -5.58
CA ARG A 123 5.53 -20.02 -4.52
C ARG A 123 4.55 -20.25 -3.37
N TYR A 124 3.68 -19.29 -3.10
CA TYR A 124 2.81 -19.30 -1.91
C TYR A 124 1.34 -19.43 -2.26
N PHE A 125 0.93 -18.86 -3.40
CA PHE A 125 -0.48 -18.72 -3.76
C PHE A 125 -0.82 -19.49 -5.03
N ILE A 126 -2.09 -19.89 -5.10
CA ILE A 126 -2.71 -20.37 -6.32
C ILE A 126 -3.59 -19.25 -6.88
N PRO A 127 -3.57 -19.00 -8.21
CA PRO A 127 -4.41 -17.96 -8.81
C PRO A 127 -5.89 -18.30 -8.67
N GLY A 128 -6.71 -17.27 -8.42
CA GLY A 128 -8.15 -17.41 -8.44
C GLY A 128 -8.68 -17.71 -9.84
N GLU A 129 -9.79 -18.43 -9.94
CA GLU A 129 -10.37 -18.84 -11.23
C GLU A 129 -11.15 -17.70 -11.92
N SER A 130 -11.73 -16.80 -11.15
CA SER A 130 -12.58 -15.74 -11.66
C SER A 130 -12.55 -14.49 -10.79
N ASN A 131 -12.86 -13.37 -11.39
CA ASN A 131 -13.00 -12.09 -10.72
C ASN A 131 -14.40 -11.52 -11.00
N THR A 132 -15.37 -11.86 -10.12
CA THR A 132 -16.71 -11.31 -10.19
C THR A 132 -16.81 -9.97 -9.47
N PRO A 133 -17.57 -8.97 -9.99
CA PRO A 133 -17.70 -7.70 -9.31
C PRO A 133 -18.44 -7.85 -7.99
N LEU A 134 -17.98 -7.14 -6.99
CA LEU A 134 -18.66 -7.04 -5.69
C LEU A 134 -19.87 -6.11 -5.83
N ARG A 135 -21.02 -6.56 -5.35
CA ARG A 135 -22.25 -5.75 -5.36
C ARG A 135 -22.46 -5.13 -3.99
N TYR A 136 -22.46 -3.81 -3.94
CA TYR A 136 -22.79 -3.09 -2.71
C TYR A 136 -23.66 -1.88 -3.01
N LYS A 137 -24.84 -1.82 -2.38
CA LYS A 137 -25.89 -0.86 -2.71
C LYS A 137 -26.18 -0.91 -4.23
N ASN A 138 -26.11 0.22 -4.92
CA ASN A 138 -26.36 0.30 -6.37
C ASN A 138 -25.04 0.33 -7.18
N GLN A 139 -23.95 -0.21 -6.62
CA GLN A 139 -22.64 -0.22 -7.28
C GLN A 139 -22.20 -1.64 -7.58
N ASN A 140 -21.64 -1.84 -8.77
CA ASN A 140 -20.86 -3.00 -9.14
C ASN A 140 -19.38 -2.59 -9.06
N ILE A 141 -18.66 -3.11 -8.09
CA ILE A 141 -17.28 -2.74 -7.80
C ILE A 141 -16.37 -3.83 -8.37
N ARG A 142 -15.63 -3.52 -9.41
CA ARG A 142 -14.60 -4.39 -9.96
C ARG A 142 -13.29 -4.16 -9.21
N VAL A 143 -12.77 -5.19 -8.57
CA VAL A 143 -11.44 -5.17 -7.97
C VAL A 143 -10.44 -5.72 -8.97
N ILE A 144 -9.31 -5.05 -9.15
CA ILE A 144 -8.17 -5.53 -9.93
C ILE A 144 -6.90 -5.38 -9.09
N PHE A 145 -6.02 -6.37 -9.14
CA PHE A 145 -4.74 -6.36 -8.46
C PHE A 145 -3.62 -5.83 -9.37
N ASP A 146 -3.82 -6.00 -10.67
CA ASP A 146 -2.87 -5.60 -11.70
C ASP A 146 -3.61 -5.03 -12.91
N GLU A 147 -2.95 -4.18 -13.71
CA GLU A 147 -3.51 -3.62 -14.94
C GLU A 147 -3.81 -4.68 -16.01
N TYR A 148 -3.15 -5.82 -15.99
CA TYR A 148 -3.41 -6.93 -16.92
C TYR A 148 -4.78 -7.59 -16.69
N GLU A 149 -5.35 -7.43 -15.50
CA GLU A 149 -6.72 -7.86 -15.21
C GLU A 149 -7.80 -6.94 -15.81
N SER A 150 -7.42 -5.89 -16.53
CA SER A 150 -8.35 -4.93 -17.16
C SER A 150 -9.28 -5.56 -18.21
N ASN A 151 -8.96 -6.72 -18.75
CA ASN A 151 -9.82 -7.50 -19.65
C ASN A 151 -11.04 -8.11 -18.91
N MET A 152 -11.01 -8.19 -17.59
CA MET A 152 -12.12 -8.69 -16.77
C MET A 152 -13.18 -7.63 -16.45
N ILE A 153 -12.91 -6.36 -16.81
CA ILE A 153 -13.81 -5.24 -16.54
C ILE A 153 -14.99 -5.29 -17.52
N GLU A 154 -16.19 -5.27 -16.97
CA GLU A 154 -17.44 -5.35 -17.73
C GLU A 154 -18.12 -3.97 -17.85
N LYS A 155 -19.02 -3.83 -18.83
CA LYS A 155 -19.80 -2.59 -19.02
C LYS A 155 -20.75 -2.29 -17.87
N THR A 156 -21.09 -3.29 -17.07
CA THR A 156 -21.96 -3.19 -15.89
C THR A 156 -21.20 -2.69 -14.67
N ASP A 157 -19.86 -2.68 -14.69
CA ASP A 157 -19.04 -2.19 -13.60
C ASP A 157 -19.18 -0.66 -13.46
N THR A 158 -19.37 -0.20 -12.24
CA THR A 158 -19.62 1.22 -11.94
C THR A 158 -18.41 1.90 -11.31
N ILE A 159 -17.52 1.13 -10.69
CA ILE A 159 -16.27 1.57 -10.07
C ILE A 159 -15.23 0.48 -10.24
N ILE A 160 -14.02 0.87 -10.62
CA ILE A 160 -12.84 0.00 -10.62
C ILE A 160 -12.00 0.34 -9.39
N VAL A 161 -11.60 -0.66 -8.63
CA VAL A 161 -10.68 -0.53 -7.49
C VAL A 161 -9.42 -1.33 -7.79
N HIS A 162 -8.32 -0.65 -8.01
CA HIS A 162 -6.99 -1.24 -8.13
C HIS A 162 -6.34 -1.28 -6.75
N VAL A 163 -5.96 -2.48 -6.30
CA VAL A 163 -5.48 -2.74 -4.92
C VAL A 163 -3.99 -3.09 -4.91
N GLY A 164 -3.15 -2.23 -5.44
CA GLY A 164 -1.74 -2.52 -5.68
C GLY A 164 -0.85 -2.57 -4.43
N SER A 165 0.28 -3.26 -4.60
CA SER A 165 1.47 -3.22 -3.74
C SER A 165 2.69 -2.89 -4.59
N THR A 166 2.66 -1.73 -5.26
CA THR A 166 3.71 -1.33 -6.21
C THR A 166 4.88 -0.67 -5.47
N PRO A 167 6.09 -1.26 -5.48
CA PRO A 167 7.27 -0.65 -4.91
C PRO A 167 7.66 0.66 -5.61
N PHE A 168 8.32 1.52 -4.87
CA PHE A 168 8.82 2.78 -5.39
C PHE A 168 9.98 2.57 -6.34
N THR A 169 9.84 3.12 -7.52
CA THR A 169 10.93 3.54 -8.40
C THR A 169 10.67 4.98 -8.83
N THR A 170 11.65 5.65 -9.42
CA THR A 170 11.49 7.03 -9.89
C THR A 170 10.39 7.20 -10.95
N GLU A 171 9.95 6.11 -11.56
CA GLU A 171 8.98 6.09 -12.66
C GLU A 171 7.67 5.35 -12.30
N SER A 172 7.67 4.53 -11.23
CA SER A 172 6.55 3.64 -10.90
C SER A 172 5.19 4.35 -10.77
N PHE A 173 5.16 5.53 -10.12
CA PHE A 173 3.93 6.30 -9.98
C PHE A 173 3.43 6.84 -11.33
N ALA A 174 4.34 7.37 -12.17
CA ALA A 174 3.98 7.92 -13.47
C ALA A 174 3.40 6.83 -14.39
N TYR A 175 4.06 5.66 -14.43
CA TYR A 175 3.61 4.49 -15.18
C TYR A 175 2.24 4.00 -14.70
N ARG A 176 2.07 3.75 -13.39
CA ARG A 176 0.80 3.30 -12.79
C ARG A 176 -0.33 4.29 -13.08
N LYS A 177 -0.07 5.59 -12.95
CA LYS A 177 -1.05 6.64 -13.22
C LYS A 177 -1.46 6.66 -14.69
N GLU A 178 -0.51 6.56 -15.62
CA GLU A 178 -0.78 6.55 -17.07
C GLU A 178 -1.60 5.32 -17.48
N SER A 179 -1.15 4.13 -17.08
CA SER A 179 -1.80 2.85 -17.36
C SER A 179 -3.25 2.83 -16.84
N LEU A 180 -3.45 3.14 -15.56
CA LEU A 180 -4.77 3.10 -14.93
C LEU A 180 -5.70 4.23 -15.44
N SER A 181 -5.15 5.39 -15.82
CA SER A 181 -5.93 6.45 -16.48
C SER A 181 -6.40 6.03 -17.87
N TYR A 182 -5.56 5.29 -18.61
CA TYR A 182 -5.97 4.71 -19.90
C TYR A 182 -7.10 3.70 -19.71
N ILE A 183 -7.00 2.80 -18.71
CA ILE A 183 -8.04 1.81 -18.40
C ILE A 183 -9.35 2.52 -18.04
N ALA A 184 -9.34 3.49 -17.13
CA ALA A 184 -10.54 4.23 -16.73
C ALA A 184 -11.24 4.89 -17.92
N ARG A 185 -10.46 5.51 -18.83
CA ARG A 185 -10.98 6.13 -20.06
C ARG A 185 -11.54 5.11 -21.05
N LYS A 186 -10.83 4.01 -21.30
CA LYS A 186 -11.23 2.93 -22.21
C LYS A 186 -12.51 2.27 -21.75
N GLN A 187 -12.62 1.98 -20.46
CA GLN A 187 -13.77 1.33 -19.87
C GLN A 187 -14.92 2.32 -19.53
N LYS A 188 -14.67 3.63 -19.64
CA LYS A 188 -15.61 4.70 -19.26
C LYS A 188 -16.11 4.57 -17.82
N CYS A 189 -15.25 4.09 -16.93
CA CYS A 189 -15.54 3.78 -15.53
C CYS A 189 -14.52 4.50 -14.63
N PRO A 190 -14.93 5.18 -13.54
CA PRO A 190 -14.00 5.77 -12.61
C PRO A 190 -13.15 4.70 -11.92
N LEU A 191 -11.89 5.04 -11.61
CA LEU A 191 -10.95 4.13 -11.02
C LEU A 191 -10.31 4.74 -9.78
N ILE A 192 -10.23 3.95 -8.72
CA ILE A 192 -9.53 4.25 -7.47
C ILE A 192 -8.30 3.34 -7.42
N SER A 193 -7.11 3.91 -7.35
CA SER A 193 -5.87 3.15 -7.18
C SER A 193 -5.36 3.32 -5.77
N LEU A 194 -5.20 2.21 -5.08
CA LEU A 194 -4.59 2.12 -3.76
C LEU A 194 -3.14 1.68 -3.89
N ASN A 195 -2.30 2.13 -2.97
CA ASN A 195 -0.95 1.61 -2.80
C ASN A 195 -0.55 1.68 -1.32
N HIS A 196 0.37 0.81 -0.92
CA HIS A 196 1.02 0.89 0.37
C HIS A 196 1.85 2.17 0.49
N VAL A 197 2.08 2.61 1.73
CA VAL A 197 3.10 3.59 2.09
C VAL A 197 3.98 3.00 3.18
N GLY A 198 5.26 3.35 3.16
CA GLY A 198 6.22 2.87 4.16
C GLY A 198 7.32 2.02 3.55
N ALA A 199 8.29 1.65 4.39
CA ALA A 199 9.37 0.75 4.00
C ALA A 199 9.28 -0.55 4.80
N ASN A 200 9.45 -1.68 4.10
CA ASN A 200 9.45 -3.01 4.70
C ASN A 200 10.56 -3.84 4.03
N ALA A 201 11.45 -4.43 4.82
CA ALA A 201 12.61 -5.17 4.34
C ALA A 201 13.42 -4.34 3.32
N SER A 202 13.53 -4.79 2.08
CA SER A 202 14.24 -4.11 0.99
C SER A 202 13.35 -3.21 0.12
N LEU A 203 12.04 -3.13 0.40
CA LEU A 203 11.08 -2.41 -0.42
C LEU A 203 10.63 -1.11 0.24
N ILE A 204 10.48 -0.07 -0.57
CA ILE A 204 9.85 1.19 -0.18
C ILE A 204 8.61 1.36 -1.02
N PHE A 205 7.50 1.74 -0.39
CA PHE A 205 6.24 2.05 -1.04
C PHE A 205 5.94 3.53 -0.89
N ASP A 206 5.63 4.18 -2.00
CA ASP A 206 5.47 5.64 -2.06
C ASP A 206 4.07 6.14 -1.68
N GLY A 207 3.11 5.25 -1.44
CA GLY A 207 1.72 5.63 -1.31
C GLY A 207 1.18 6.15 -2.63
N ASN A 208 0.97 7.47 -2.72
CA ASN A 208 0.44 8.09 -3.94
C ASN A 208 -0.84 7.42 -4.44
N SER A 209 -1.70 6.95 -3.53
CA SER A 209 -3.03 6.47 -3.92
C SER A 209 -3.80 7.58 -4.61
N PHE A 210 -4.52 7.28 -5.68
CA PHE A 210 -5.16 8.32 -6.49
C PHE A 210 -6.51 7.88 -7.06
N VAL A 211 -7.26 8.85 -7.57
CA VAL A 211 -8.56 8.64 -8.18
C VAL A 211 -8.62 9.26 -9.56
N VAL A 212 -9.13 8.49 -10.50
CA VAL A 212 -9.31 8.89 -11.90
C VAL A 212 -10.80 8.83 -12.23
N ASN A 213 -11.32 9.85 -12.91
CA ASN A 213 -12.69 9.81 -13.39
C ASN A 213 -12.81 8.97 -14.69
N SER A 214 -14.05 8.74 -15.15
CA SER A 214 -14.33 7.93 -16.35
C SER A 214 -13.81 8.52 -17.66
N LYS A 215 -13.23 9.73 -17.65
CA LYS A 215 -12.55 10.36 -18.78
C LYS A 215 -11.03 10.15 -18.74
N GLY A 216 -10.52 9.42 -17.76
CA GLY A 216 -9.08 9.22 -17.55
C GLY A 216 -8.38 10.43 -16.93
N ILE A 217 -9.12 11.31 -16.27
CA ILE A 217 -8.56 12.52 -15.62
C ILE A 217 -8.34 12.22 -14.15
N SER A 218 -7.11 12.38 -13.67
CA SER A 218 -6.79 12.30 -12.23
C SER A 218 -7.42 13.47 -11.49
N THR A 219 -8.20 13.16 -10.45
CA THR A 219 -8.99 14.16 -9.72
C THR A 219 -8.60 14.31 -8.26
N TYR A 220 -8.10 13.24 -7.64
CA TYR A 220 -7.64 13.20 -6.25
C TYR A 220 -6.36 12.39 -6.16
N LYS A 221 -5.50 12.75 -5.21
CA LYS A 221 -4.27 12.02 -4.89
C LYS A 221 -3.93 12.21 -3.42
N LEU A 222 -3.51 11.15 -2.75
CA LEU A 222 -2.98 11.17 -1.41
C LEU A 222 -1.49 11.52 -1.42
N ALA A 223 -0.96 11.84 -0.25
CA ALA A 223 0.42 12.28 -0.11
C ALA A 223 1.42 11.18 -0.51
N ALA A 224 2.56 11.60 -1.11
CA ALA A 224 3.68 10.72 -1.34
C ALA A 224 4.47 10.49 -0.04
N PHE A 225 4.95 9.28 0.20
CA PHE A 225 5.82 8.88 1.31
C PHE A 225 5.28 9.20 2.71
N LYS A 226 3.96 9.37 2.84
CA LYS A 226 3.30 9.70 4.12
C LYS A 226 1.97 8.98 4.25
N GLU A 227 1.61 8.68 5.49
CA GLU A 227 0.24 8.29 5.79
C GLU A 227 -0.72 9.43 5.46
N ASP A 228 -1.88 9.06 4.92
CA ASP A 228 -2.90 10.03 4.54
C ASP A 228 -4.30 9.39 4.60
N PHE A 229 -5.33 10.21 4.54
CA PHE A 229 -6.70 9.73 4.63
C PHE A 229 -7.65 10.64 3.85
N MET A 230 -8.35 10.09 2.88
CA MET A 230 -9.30 10.83 2.05
C MET A 230 -10.68 10.18 2.06
N VAL A 231 -11.71 11.00 1.95
CA VAL A 231 -13.07 10.54 1.63
C VAL A 231 -13.52 11.23 0.34
N ILE A 232 -13.88 10.42 -0.63
CA ILE A 232 -14.40 10.89 -1.93
C ILE A 232 -15.89 10.60 -2.04
N ASP A 233 -16.58 11.37 -2.86
CA ASP A 233 -17.96 11.12 -3.25
C ASP A 233 -18.02 10.74 -4.73
N THR A 234 -18.42 9.50 -5.03
CA THR A 234 -18.45 8.98 -6.41
C THR A 234 -19.36 9.78 -7.33
N GLU A 235 -20.41 10.40 -6.81
CA GLU A 235 -21.32 11.23 -7.61
C GLU A 235 -20.66 12.52 -8.11
N ARG A 236 -19.61 12.97 -7.41
CA ARG A 236 -18.85 14.17 -7.77
C ARG A 236 -17.66 13.91 -8.67
N LEU A 237 -17.25 12.65 -8.85
CA LEU A 237 -16.03 12.31 -9.58
C LEU A 237 -16.04 12.81 -11.03
N LEU A 238 -17.16 12.71 -11.72
CA LEU A 238 -17.26 13.11 -13.13
C LEU A 238 -16.97 14.61 -13.34
N ASN A 239 -17.35 15.44 -12.37
CA ASN A 239 -17.22 16.90 -12.42
C ASN A 239 -16.08 17.42 -11.52
N ALA A 240 -15.31 16.53 -10.91
CA ALA A 240 -14.16 16.91 -10.11
C ALA A 240 -13.08 17.57 -11.01
N PRO A 241 -12.44 18.64 -10.54
CA PRO A 241 -11.40 19.30 -11.32
C PRO A 241 -10.19 18.40 -11.50
N ALA A 242 -9.50 18.55 -12.63
CA ALA A 242 -8.23 17.90 -12.85
C ALA A 242 -7.20 18.35 -11.80
N LEU A 243 -6.44 17.41 -11.28
CA LEU A 243 -5.30 17.73 -10.43
C LEU A 243 -4.25 18.49 -11.24
N LYS A 244 -3.79 19.61 -10.66
CA LYS A 244 -2.63 20.33 -11.17
C LYS A 244 -1.39 19.76 -10.46
N GLU A 245 -0.67 18.91 -11.14
CA GLU A 245 0.58 18.36 -10.63
C GLU A 245 1.76 19.08 -11.29
N LYS A 246 2.78 19.40 -10.49
CA LYS A 246 4.11 19.71 -11.02
C LYS A 246 4.77 18.38 -11.38
N GLY A 247 5.55 18.37 -12.47
CA GLY A 247 6.37 17.20 -12.80
C GLY A 247 7.25 16.81 -11.59
N PRO A 248 7.55 15.52 -11.39
CA PRO A 248 8.31 15.08 -10.24
C PRO A 248 9.73 15.63 -10.31
N ASP A 249 10.22 16.14 -9.18
CA ASP A 249 11.65 16.33 -8.94
C ASP A 249 12.21 14.95 -8.53
N THR A 250 12.91 14.31 -9.44
CA THR A 250 13.44 12.95 -9.23
C THR A 250 14.37 12.87 -8.03
N ILE A 251 15.20 13.89 -7.80
CA ILE A 251 16.11 13.92 -6.64
C ILE A 251 15.34 14.04 -5.35
N ALA A 252 14.30 14.88 -5.31
CA ALA A 252 13.45 15.01 -4.14
C ALA A 252 12.69 13.71 -3.84
N LEU A 253 12.22 12.98 -4.87
CA LEU A 253 11.58 11.67 -4.68
C LEU A 253 12.55 10.63 -4.09
N ILE A 254 13.79 10.57 -4.60
CA ILE A 254 14.84 9.67 -4.07
C ILE A 254 15.15 10.04 -2.61
N HIS A 255 15.31 11.33 -2.31
CA HIS A 255 15.55 11.81 -0.96
C HIS A 255 14.43 11.38 -0.01
N ASP A 256 13.18 11.65 -0.34
CA ASP A 256 12.03 11.31 0.51
C ASP A 256 11.89 9.79 0.71
N ALA A 257 12.17 8.99 -0.33
CA ALA A 257 12.22 7.53 -0.23
C ALA A 257 13.29 7.05 0.73
N LEU A 258 14.52 7.60 0.66
CA LEU A 258 15.63 7.24 1.55
C LEU A 258 15.32 7.62 3.01
N ILE A 259 14.77 8.82 3.24
CA ILE A 259 14.36 9.24 4.59
C ILE A 259 13.31 8.29 5.17
N LEU A 260 12.27 7.95 4.38
CA LEU A 260 11.24 7.00 4.81
C LEU A 260 11.84 5.61 5.07
N GLY A 261 12.74 5.14 4.20
CA GLY A 261 13.42 3.84 4.33
C GLY A 261 14.20 3.74 5.63
N ILE A 262 15.05 4.72 5.92
CA ILE A 262 15.86 4.77 7.16
C ILE A 262 14.93 4.83 8.38
N LYS A 263 13.96 5.74 8.38
CA LYS A 263 13.04 5.93 9.50
C LYS A 263 12.26 4.65 9.83
N ASP A 264 11.69 4.02 8.83
CA ASP A 264 10.89 2.81 9.01
C ASP A 264 11.74 1.62 9.43
N PHE A 265 12.95 1.46 8.85
CA PHE A 265 13.86 0.40 9.27
C PHE A 265 14.17 0.47 10.77
N PHE A 266 14.53 1.64 11.28
CA PHE A 266 14.82 1.80 12.70
C PHE A 266 13.57 1.61 13.55
N HIS A 267 12.47 2.28 13.19
CA HIS A 267 11.26 2.27 13.98
C HIS A 267 10.60 0.88 14.06
N LYS A 268 10.49 0.19 12.93
CA LYS A 268 9.86 -1.13 12.84
C LYS A 268 10.68 -2.23 13.52
N ASN A 269 12.01 -2.05 13.62
CA ASN A 269 12.89 -2.98 14.33
C ASN A 269 13.14 -2.58 15.80
N GLY A 270 12.48 -1.54 16.30
CA GLY A 270 12.64 -1.08 17.68
C GLY A 270 13.96 -0.37 17.98
N PHE A 271 14.69 0.05 16.94
CA PHE A 271 15.91 0.82 17.10
C PHE A 271 15.59 2.32 17.15
N SER A 272 16.31 3.04 18.03
CA SER A 272 16.18 4.49 18.15
C SER A 272 17.45 5.25 17.85
N LYS A 273 18.61 4.58 17.77
CA LYS A 273 19.91 5.23 17.59
C LYS A 273 20.73 4.54 16.51
N ALA A 274 21.44 5.35 15.73
CA ALA A 274 22.36 4.90 14.69
C ALA A 274 23.80 5.26 15.03
N VAL A 275 24.73 4.38 14.67
CA VAL A 275 26.16 4.63 14.71
C VAL A 275 26.71 4.40 13.33
N LEU A 276 27.53 5.33 12.82
CA LEU A 276 28.16 5.19 11.51
C LEU A 276 29.62 5.66 11.55
N GLY A 277 30.47 5.00 10.77
CA GLY A 277 31.84 5.43 10.53
C GLY A 277 31.87 6.59 9.52
N LEU A 278 32.57 7.66 9.84
CA LEU A 278 32.79 8.78 8.93
C LEU A 278 34.22 8.67 8.35
N SER A 279 34.27 8.40 7.04
CA SER A 279 35.55 8.21 6.32
C SER A 279 36.16 9.52 5.82
N GLY A 280 35.47 10.66 5.98
CA GLY A 280 35.84 11.94 5.35
C GLY A 280 35.38 12.05 3.88
N GLY A 281 34.82 10.98 3.29
CA GLY A 281 34.29 10.97 1.93
C GLY A 281 32.83 11.44 1.86
N ILE A 282 32.39 11.85 0.66
CA ILE A 282 31.05 12.37 0.39
C ILE A 282 29.97 11.35 0.70
N ASP A 283 30.20 10.06 0.46
CA ASP A 283 29.20 9.01 0.67
C ASP A 283 28.84 8.88 2.16
N SER A 284 29.86 8.81 3.03
CA SER A 284 29.65 8.74 4.48
C SER A 284 29.01 10.02 5.03
N ALA A 285 29.35 11.19 4.48
CA ALA A 285 28.74 12.46 4.83
C ALA A 285 27.25 12.49 4.43
N LEU A 286 26.92 12.02 3.22
CA LEU A 286 25.55 11.93 2.75
C LEU A 286 24.71 10.97 3.62
N VAL A 287 25.25 9.79 3.95
CA VAL A 287 24.57 8.84 4.84
C VAL A 287 24.32 9.45 6.22
N ALA A 288 25.31 10.19 6.77
CA ALA A 288 25.16 10.89 8.05
C ALA A 288 24.07 11.97 8.00
N ALA A 289 24.00 12.73 6.92
CA ALA A 289 22.96 13.75 6.72
C ALA A 289 21.57 13.13 6.65
N LEU A 290 21.38 12.10 5.82
CA LEU A 290 20.10 11.38 5.68
C LEU A 290 19.67 10.71 7.00
N ALA A 291 20.61 10.05 7.69
CA ALA A 291 20.32 9.42 8.99
C ALA A 291 19.92 10.48 10.03
N THR A 292 20.58 11.62 10.06
CA THR A 292 20.28 12.73 10.97
C THR A 292 18.90 13.33 10.70
N GLU A 293 18.53 13.47 9.43
CA GLU A 293 17.20 13.95 9.05
C GLU A 293 16.11 12.94 9.41
N ALA A 294 16.36 11.65 9.17
CA ALA A 294 15.39 10.60 9.43
C ALA A 294 15.16 10.32 10.92
N LEU A 295 16.23 10.36 11.75
CA LEU A 295 16.21 9.88 13.14
C LEU A 295 16.33 11.01 14.17
N GLY A 296 16.74 12.20 13.77
CA GLY A 296 17.10 13.30 14.66
C GLY A 296 18.58 13.28 15.03
N LYS A 297 19.19 14.46 15.13
CA LYS A 297 20.64 14.63 15.37
C LYS A 297 21.14 14.00 16.66
N GLU A 298 20.28 13.95 17.68
CA GLU A 298 20.57 13.36 19.01
C GLU A 298 20.61 11.82 18.98
N ASN A 299 20.15 11.22 17.91
CA ASN A 299 20.07 9.78 17.74
C ASN A 299 21.12 9.22 16.76
N VAL A 300 22.00 10.06 16.23
CA VAL A 300 23.03 9.65 15.26
C VAL A 300 24.41 9.98 15.80
N LEU A 301 25.25 8.96 15.94
CA LEU A 301 26.64 9.08 16.36
C LEU A 301 27.57 8.78 15.19
N GLY A 302 28.29 9.79 14.72
CA GLY A 302 29.39 9.62 13.76
C GLY A 302 30.69 9.31 14.49
N ILE A 303 31.42 8.30 14.05
CA ILE A 303 32.73 7.92 14.59
C ILE A 303 33.80 8.13 13.53
N LEU A 304 34.77 9.00 13.82
CA LEU A 304 35.98 9.17 13.02
C LEU A 304 37.00 8.13 13.47
N MET A 305 37.54 7.38 12.54
CA MET A 305 38.54 6.34 12.82
C MET A 305 39.83 6.59 12.01
N PRO A 306 40.57 7.70 12.27
CA PRO A 306 41.79 8.00 11.54
C PRO A 306 42.90 6.99 11.88
N SER A 307 43.63 6.57 10.88
CA SER A 307 44.82 5.75 11.02
C SER A 307 46.05 6.55 10.60
N ARG A 308 47.24 6.01 10.85
CA ARG A 308 48.53 6.61 10.38
C ARG A 308 48.63 6.73 8.84
N PHE A 309 47.69 6.11 8.12
CA PHE A 309 47.62 6.17 6.66
C PHE A 309 46.48 7.06 6.17
N SER A 310 45.67 7.61 7.07
CA SER A 310 44.57 8.50 6.72
C SER A 310 45.12 9.87 6.32
N THR A 311 44.51 10.49 5.32
CA THR A 311 44.83 11.87 4.91
C THR A 311 44.13 12.86 5.84
N ASP A 312 44.63 14.11 5.88
CA ASP A 312 44.07 15.19 6.73
C ASP A 312 42.56 15.44 6.46
N HIS A 313 42.08 15.17 5.22
CA HIS A 313 40.69 15.26 4.85
C HIS A 313 39.76 14.30 5.59
N SER A 314 40.31 13.25 6.25
CA SER A 314 39.50 12.30 7.04
C SER A 314 39.31 12.79 8.49
N VAL A 315 39.94 13.91 8.89
CA VAL A 315 39.95 14.43 10.27
C VAL A 315 39.46 15.87 10.33
N THR A 316 39.62 16.65 9.28
CA THR A 316 39.22 18.06 9.14
C THR A 316 38.03 18.18 8.18
#